data_f3653d73e517b900cc5040f69b98b4e9
#
_entry.id   f3653d73e517b900cc5040f69b98b4e9
#
_cell.length_a   1.000
_cell.length_b   1.000
_cell.length_c   1.000
_cell.angle_alpha   90.00
_cell.angle_beta   90.00
_cell.angle_gamma   90.00
#
_symmetry.space_group_name_H-M   'P 1'
#
loop_
_entity.id
_entity.type
_entity.pdbx_description
1 polymer ?
#
loop_
_entity_poly.entity_id
_entity_poly.type
_entity_poly.pdbx_seq_one_letter_code
_entity_poly.pdbx_strand_id
1 'polypeptide(L)'
;NASGIEGAGRGTTSIQAGREFQAKLTEAGLAGLVYPKEYGGAGLTRAHERIYREEYAKVPDMTYELVISHGMCLPVLNQFGTEEQKRQFMPDNIAARTMWCQMFSEPGAGSDVASLQTKAELDGDEWVINGQKVWTTLAHVCDYGVIIARTNPEAPKHAGISMFIIDMKAPGVEIRPIHQIDGGRHFNEIFLTDVRIPKSWLLGELNNGWNQATAMLMFERVAIGTGSSSGVTHVLADRLIEVAKRNGKISDPVVRQELMKIYCEESTKSMVAMRTRAEMKAGK
;
A
#
# COMPACT_ATOMS: atom_id res chain seq x y z
N ASN A 1 15.34 -8.26 24.88
CA ASN A 1 15.26 -6.81 24.88
C ASN A 1 15.26 -6.29 23.43
N ALA A 2 14.17 -6.48 22.70
CA ALA A 2 13.90 -5.80 21.44
C ALA A 2 13.03 -4.59 21.74
N SER A 3 13.60 -3.62 22.46
CA SER A 3 12.96 -2.34 22.73
C SER A 3 13.67 -1.28 21.90
N GLY A 4 12.94 -0.75 20.89
CA GLY A 4 13.07 0.63 20.48
C GLY A 4 14.23 0.93 19.54
N ILE A 5 13.97 0.86 18.24
CA ILE A 5 14.33 1.94 17.31
C ILE A 5 13.15 2.06 16.34
N GLU A 6 12.09 2.69 16.78
CA GLU A 6 11.09 3.26 15.89
C GLU A 6 11.73 4.51 15.30
N GLY A 7 12.13 4.44 14.03
CA GLY A 7 12.61 5.58 13.29
C GLY A 7 11.53 6.65 13.25
N ALA A 8 11.90 7.91 13.47
CA ALA A 8 11.03 9.08 13.40
C ALA A 8 10.62 9.36 11.94
N GLY A 9 9.83 8.48 11.32
CA GLY A 9 9.30 8.59 9.97
C GLY A 9 7.79 8.60 9.98
N ARG A 10 7.21 9.74 9.81
CA ARG A 10 5.82 10.09 9.41
C ARG A 10 4.62 9.51 10.19
N GLY A 11 4.75 8.45 10.99
CA GLY A 11 3.70 7.94 11.87
C GLY A 11 4.22 7.88 13.31
N THR A 12 3.56 8.52 14.25
CA THR A 12 3.87 8.42 15.68
C THR A 12 3.32 7.14 16.32
N THR A 13 2.77 6.25 15.49
CA THR A 13 2.01 5.08 15.93
C THR A 13 2.80 3.82 15.63
N SER A 14 2.95 2.94 16.59
CA SER A 14 3.54 1.62 16.37
C SER A 14 2.62 0.74 15.52
N ILE A 15 3.18 -0.21 14.78
CA ILE A 15 2.43 -1.22 14.01
C ILE A 15 1.38 -1.91 14.89
N GLN A 16 1.75 -2.23 16.12
CA GLN A 16 0.85 -2.88 17.08
C GLN A 16 -0.36 -1.99 17.39
N ALA A 17 -0.15 -0.70 17.68
CA ALA A 17 -1.24 0.24 17.94
C ALA A 17 -2.13 0.44 16.69
N GLY A 18 -1.55 0.44 15.50
CA GLY A 18 -2.30 0.48 14.23
C GLY A 18 -3.20 -0.75 14.05
N ARG A 19 -2.68 -1.95 14.32
CA ARG A 19 -3.46 -3.22 14.28
C ARG A 19 -4.58 -3.23 15.32
N GLU A 20 -4.31 -2.80 16.55
CA GLU A 20 -5.32 -2.70 17.62
C GLU A 20 -6.43 -1.70 17.27
N PHE A 21 -6.05 -0.57 16.68
CA PHE A 21 -7.03 0.41 16.21
C PHE A 21 -7.89 -0.14 15.07
N GLN A 22 -7.27 -0.83 14.11
CA GLN A 22 -7.98 -1.47 13.00
C GLN A 22 -8.93 -2.58 13.49
N ALA A 23 -8.57 -3.34 14.52
CA ALA A 23 -9.45 -4.31 15.14
C ALA A 23 -10.71 -3.63 15.71
N LYS A 24 -10.57 -2.49 16.40
CA LYS A 24 -11.71 -1.70 16.89
C LYS A 24 -12.58 -1.16 15.76
N LEU A 25 -11.98 -0.72 14.64
CA LEU A 25 -12.74 -0.33 13.45
C LEU A 25 -13.52 -1.50 12.87
N THR A 26 -12.95 -2.70 12.90
CA THR A 26 -13.62 -3.93 12.44
C THR A 26 -14.81 -4.27 13.32
N GLU A 27 -14.67 -4.23 14.63
CA GLU A 27 -15.76 -4.45 15.60
C GLU A 27 -16.88 -3.42 15.45
N ALA A 28 -16.53 -2.17 15.13
CA ALA A 28 -17.49 -1.10 14.89
C ALA A 28 -18.15 -1.14 13.49
N GLY A 29 -17.77 -2.09 12.62
CA GLY A 29 -18.26 -2.18 11.24
C GLY A 29 -17.74 -1.07 10.32
N LEU A 30 -16.61 -0.46 10.68
CA LEU A 30 -15.98 0.66 9.96
C LEU A 30 -14.75 0.24 9.15
N ALA A 31 -14.32 -1.03 9.22
CA ALA A 31 -13.26 -1.58 8.39
C ALA A 31 -13.80 -2.08 7.05
N GLY A 32 -13.01 -1.96 5.98
CA GLY A 32 -13.35 -2.51 4.69
C GLY A 32 -14.70 -2.04 4.13
N LEU A 33 -15.06 -0.77 4.32
CA LEU A 33 -16.39 -0.22 4.10
C LEU A 33 -17.03 -0.60 2.76
N VAL A 34 -16.24 -0.60 1.70
CA VAL A 34 -16.74 -0.84 0.32
C VAL A 34 -16.59 -2.28 -0.16
N TYR A 35 -15.94 -3.13 0.62
CA TYR A 35 -15.79 -4.54 0.26
C TYR A 35 -17.03 -5.34 0.65
N PRO A 36 -17.36 -6.41 -0.10
CA PRO A 36 -18.49 -7.28 0.20
C PRO A 36 -18.43 -7.87 1.61
N LYS A 37 -19.59 -8.06 2.22
CA LYS A 37 -19.71 -8.67 3.56
C LYS A 37 -19.17 -10.09 3.61
N GLU A 38 -19.33 -10.84 2.53
CA GLU A 38 -18.85 -12.23 2.39
C GLU A 38 -17.31 -12.34 2.45
N TYR A 39 -16.59 -11.22 2.25
CA TYR A 39 -15.13 -11.12 2.37
C TYR A 39 -14.71 -10.29 3.59
N GLY A 40 -15.58 -10.11 4.57
CA GLY A 40 -15.28 -9.39 5.80
C GLY A 40 -15.41 -7.87 5.73
N GLY A 41 -15.92 -7.32 4.62
CA GLY A 41 -16.21 -5.90 4.49
C GLY A 41 -17.57 -5.50 5.02
N ALA A 42 -17.88 -4.20 5.01
CA ALA A 42 -19.17 -3.68 5.46
C ALA A 42 -20.25 -3.67 4.36
N GLY A 43 -19.90 -3.84 3.09
CA GLY A 43 -20.83 -3.84 1.95
C GLY A 43 -21.47 -2.47 1.69
N LEU A 44 -20.79 -1.39 2.08
CA LEU A 44 -21.27 -0.02 1.93
C LEU A 44 -20.81 0.60 0.60
N THR A 45 -21.25 1.82 0.32
CA THR A 45 -20.95 2.52 -0.92
C THR A 45 -19.74 3.44 -0.77
N ARG A 46 -19.18 3.90 -1.91
CA ARG A 46 -18.13 4.93 -1.94
C ARG A 46 -18.55 6.25 -1.29
N ALA A 47 -19.85 6.54 -1.20
CA ALA A 47 -20.35 7.72 -0.48
C ALA A 47 -20.10 7.59 1.03
N HIS A 48 -20.34 6.43 1.59
CA HIS A 48 -20.06 6.16 3.01
C HIS A 48 -18.54 6.20 3.29
N GLU A 49 -17.74 5.61 2.42
CA GLU A 49 -16.27 5.68 2.53
C GLU A 49 -15.76 7.11 2.53
N ARG A 50 -16.35 7.99 1.69
CA ARG A 50 -15.98 9.40 1.64
C ARG A 50 -16.28 10.10 2.97
N ILE A 51 -17.48 9.92 3.51
CA ILE A 51 -17.87 10.50 4.82
C ILE A 51 -16.93 10.01 5.92
N TYR A 52 -16.64 8.69 5.95
CA TYR A 52 -15.71 8.13 6.91
C TYR A 52 -14.33 8.79 6.81
N ARG A 53 -13.78 8.96 5.60
CA ARG A 53 -12.47 9.58 5.38
C ARG A 53 -12.45 11.05 5.79
N GLU A 54 -13.55 11.79 5.55
CA GLU A 54 -13.70 13.19 5.98
C GLU A 54 -13.68 13.30 7.52
N GLU A 55 -14.33 12.39 8.22
CA GLU A 55 -14.29 12.34 9.69
C GLU A 55 -12.94 11.85 10.23
N TYR A 56 -12.38 10.80 9.61
CA TYR A 56 -11.09 10.24 10.01
C TYR A 56 -9.93 11.24 9.85
N ALA A 57 -9.99 12.12 8.85
CA ALA A 57 -8.97 13.15 8.64
C ALA A 57 -8.88 14.19 9.79
N LYS A 58 -9.86 14.23 10.71
CA LYS A 58 -9.86 15.13 11.87
C LYS A 58 -9.07 14.58 13.07
N VAL A 59 -8.66 13.32 13.00
CA VAL A 59 -7.89 12.64 14.05
C VAL A 59 -6.52 12.19 13.50
N PRO A 60 -5.52 11.91 14.37
CA PRO A 60 -4.25 11.35 13.92
C PRO A 60 -4.44 10.04 13.17
N ASP A 61 -3.72 9.85 12.07
CA ASP A 61 -3.75 8.60 11.32
C ASP A 61 -3.05 7.48 12.10
N MET A 62 -3.86 6.57 12.62
CA MET A 62 -3.41 5.40 13.38
C MET A 62 -3.10 4.20 12.49
N THR A 63 -3.47 4.23 11.20
CA THR A 63 -3.40 3.10 10.28
C THR A 63 -2.38 3.29 9.15
N TYR A 64 -1.52 4.30 9.27
CA TYR A 64 -0.52 4.63 8.24
C TYR A 64 0.34 3.42 7.85
N GLU A 65 0.78 2.61 8.80
CA GLU A 65 1.61 1.42 8.55
C GLU A 65 0.87 0.30 7.79
N LEU A 66 -0.46 0.38 7.73
CA LEU A 66 -1.29 -0.55 6.96
C LEU A 66 -1.52 -0.11 5.51
N VAL A 67 -0.96 1.03 5.08
CA VAL A 67 -1.24 1.63 3.77
C VAL A 67 -0.90 0.69 2.60
N ILE A 68 0.19 -0.06 2.67
CA ILE A 68 0.55 -1.05 1.63
C ILE A 68 -0.46 -2.19 1.62
N SER A 69 -0.73 -2.75 2.79
CA SER A 69 -1.65 -3.87 2.97
C SER A 69 -3.07 -3.52 2.49
N HIS A 70 -3.64 -2.42 3.00
CA HIS A 70 -5.03 -2.04 2.75
C HIS A 70 -5.23 -1.18 1.49
N GLY A 71 -4.23 -0.36 1.14
CA GLY A 71 -4.33 0.56 -0.01
C GLY A 71 -3.86 -0.01 -1.34
N MET A 72 -3.10 -1.11 -1.31
CA MET A 72 -2.51 -1.71 -2.53
C MET A 72 -2.82 -3.20 -2.64
N CYS A 73 -2.42 -4.03 -1.66
CA CYS A 73 -2.58 -5.48 -1.73
C CYS A 73 -4.05 -5.90 -1.69
N LEU A 74 -4.83 -5.35 -0.76
CA LEU A 74 -6.24 -5.67 -0.62
C LEU A 74 -7.09 -5.30 -1.86
N PRO A 75 -6.94 -4.10 -2.47
CA PRO A 75 -7.64 -3.78 -3.72
C PRO A 75 -7.28 -4.70 -4.89
N VAL A 76 -6.01 -5.09 -5.03
CA VAL A 76 -5.56 -6.03 -6.07
C VAL A 76 -6.15 -7.41 -5.85
N LEU A 77 -6.13 -7.92 -4.62
CA LEU A 77 -6.75 -9.18 -4.26
C LEU A 77 -8.27 -9.16 -4.54
N ASN A 78 -8.96 -8.08 -4.19
CA ASN A 78 -10.38 -7.91 -4.47
C ASN A 78 -10.68 -7.89 -5.99
N GLN A 79 -9.82 -7.27 -6.79
CA GLN A 79 -10.04 -7.11 -8.22
C GLN A 79 -9.69 -8.38 -9.03
N PHE A 80 -8.61 -9.06 -8.68
CA PHE A 80 -8.04 -10.14 -9.49
C PHE A 80 -8.06 -11.51 -8.80
N GLY A 81 -8.30 -11.56 -7.50
CA GLY A 81 -8.38 -12.81 -6.76
C GLY A 81 -9.57 -13.66 -7.16
N THR A 82 -9.41 -14.97 -7.07
CA THR A 82 -10.53 -15.92 -7.16
C THR A 82 -11.45 -15.75 -5.95
N GLU A 83 -12.67 -16.25 -6.04
CA GLU A 83 -13.61 -16.24 -4.92
C GLU A 83 -13.04 -16.93 -3.67
N GLU A 84 -12.29 -18.00 -3.89
CA GLU A 84 -11.63 -18.77 -2.85
C GLU A 84 -10.51 -17.96 -2.18
N GLN A 85 -9.65 -17.32 -2.95
CA GLN A 85 -8.60 -16.42 -2.46
C GLN A 85 -9.19 -15.24 -1.67
N LYS A 86 -10.27 -14.63 -2.16
CA LYS A 86 -10.93 -13.52 -1.46
C LYS A 86 -11.49 -13.97 -0.10
N ARG A 87 -12.19 -15.10 -0.05
CA ARG A 87 -12.73 -15.64 1.21
C ARG A 87 -11.63 -16.05 2.18
N GLN A 88 -10.53 -16.56 1.68
CA GLN A 88 -9.40 -16.99 2.50
C GLN A 88 -8.64 -15.82 3.12
N PHE A 89 -8.35 -14.78 2.33
CA PHE A 89 -7.35 -13.78 2.72
C PHE A 89 -7.93 -12.42 3.09
N MET A 90 -9.05 -11.99 2.47
CA MET A 90 -9.54 -10.63 2.69
C MET A 90 -10.02 -10.37 4.12
N PRO A 91 -10.75 -11.29 4.81
CA PRO A 91 -11.24 -11.01 6.15
C PRO A 91 -10.13 -10.68 7.16
N ASP A 92 -9.03 -11.43 7.11
CA ASP A 92 -7.90 -11.23 8.00
C ASP A 92 -7.06 -10.01 7.62
N ASN A 93 -6.96 -9.71 6.33
CA ASN A 93 -6.32 -8.48 5.88
C ASN A 93 -7.14 -7.24 6.29
N ILE A 94 -8.45 -7.20 6.04
CA ILE A 94 -9.33 -6.07 6.39
C ILE A 94 -9.25 -5.76 7.90
N ALA A 95 -9.19 -6.79 8.73
CA ALA A 95 -9.10 -6.66 10.19
C ALA A 95 -7.67 -6.41 10.70
N ALA A 96 -6.67 -6.32 9.81
CA ALA A 96 -5.24 -6.28 10.12
C ALA A 96 -4.75 -7.43 11.02
N ARG A 97 -5.44 -8.59 11.01
CA ARG A 97 -4.91 -9.82 11.59
C ARG A 97 -3.71 -10.33 10.81
N THR A 98 -3.73 -10.14 9.48
CA THR A 98 -2.57 -10.33 8.60
C THR A 98 -2.16 -9.01 7.94
N MET A 99 -0.85 -8.78 7.82
CA MET A 99 -0.27 -7.67 7.08
C MET A 99 0.38 -8.18 5.79
N TRP A 100 0.30 -7.35 4.75
CA TRP A 100 0.77 -7.70 3.42
C TRP A 100 1.75 -6.65 2.89
N CYS A 101 2.76 -7.10 2.13
CA CYS A 101 3.72 -6.24 1.46
C CYS A 101 3.68 -6.42 -0.07
N GLN A 102 4.23 -5.41 -0.77
CA GLN A 102 4.40 -5.39 -2.22
C GLN A 102 5.84 -5.76 -2.58
N MET A 103 6.04 -6.84 -3.35
CA MET A 103 7.35 -7.37 -3.72
C MET A 103 7.59 -7.23 -5.23
N PHE A 104 7.88 -6.00 -5.69
CA PHE A 104 8.05 -5.71 -7.12
C PHE A 104 9.50 -5.47 -7.50
N SER A 105 10.13 -4.46 -6.91
CA SER A 105 11.46 -4.00 -7.28
C SER A 105 12.55 -5.05 -7.03
N GLU A 106 13.55 -5.07 -7.91
CA GLU A 106 14.77 -5.87 -7.78
C GLU A 106 16.00 -4.95 -7.87
N PRO A 107 17.20 -5.40 -7.47
CA PRO A 107 18.41 -4.60 -7.58
C PRO A 107 18.64 -4.06 -9.00
N GLY A 108 18.29 -4.84 -10.03
CA GLY A 108 18.41 -4.45 -11.44
C GLY A 108 17.12 -3.96 -12.11
N ALA A 109 15.98 -3.93 -11.40
CA ALA A 109 14.67 -3.63 -11.97
C ALA A 109 13.82 -2.77 -11.01
N GLY A 110 13.98 -1.47 -11.09
CA GLY A 110 13.22 -0.47 -10.34
C GLY A 110 12.21 0.24 -11.22
N SER A 111 12.59 1.37 -11.86
CA SER A 111 11.69 2.08 -12.77
C SER A 111 11.31 1.24 -13.99
N ASP A 112 12.20 0.41 -14.48
CA ASP A 112 11.91 -0.63 -15.48
C ASP A 112 11.63 -1.97 -14.79
N VAL A 113 10.57 -2.02 -13.99
CA VAL A 113 10.20 -3.20 -13.21
C VAL A 113 9.87 -4.42 -14.09
N ALA A 114 9.47 -4.20 -15.34
CA ALA A 114 9.23 -5.29 -16.29
C ALA A 114 10.50 -6.08 -16.67
N SER A 115 11.69 -5.55 -16.36
CA SER A 115 12.99 -6.25 -16.55
C SER A 115 13.35 -7.18 -15.37
N LEU A 116 12.41 -7.46 -14.48
CA LEU A 116 12.59 -8.36 -13.34
C LEU A 116 13.11 -9.74 -13.73
N GLN A 117 13.94 -10.32 -12.87
CA GLN A 117 14.62 -11.61 -13.06
C GLN A 117 14.12 -12.70 -12.10
N THR A 118 13.43 -12.33 -11.02
CA THR A 118 12.78 -13.33 -10.15
C THR A 118 11.90 -14.22 -11.01
N LYS A 119 12.12 -15.53 -10.96
CA LYS A 119 11.40 -16.51 -11.76
C LYS A 119 10.43 -17.34 -10.92
N ALA A 120 9.36 -17.82 -11.55
CA ALA A 120 8.43 -18.77 -10.99
C ALA A 120 8.21 -19.90 -12.00
N GLU A 121 8.54 -21.12 -11.60
CA GLU A 121 8.44 -22.33 -12.42
C GLU A 121 7.39 -23.26 -11.80
N LEU A 122 6.51 -23.82 -12.63
CA LEU A 122 5.49 -24.75 -12.15
C LEU A 122 6.10 -26.14 -12.01
N ASP A 123 6.00 -26.70 -10.80
CA ASP A 123 6.44 -28.06 -10.46
C ASP A 123 5.27 -28.84 -9.83
N GLY A 124 4.56 -29.61 -10.63
CA GLY A 124 3.34 -30.30 -10.23
C GLY A 124 2.23 -29.31 -9.84
N ASP A 125 1.82 -29.33 -8.58
CA ASP A 125 0.78 -28.46 -8.04
C ASP A 125 1.31 -27.26 -7.25
N GLU A 126 2.61 -26.96 -7.39
CA GLU A 126 3.27 -25.85 -6.72
C GLU A 126 4.04 -24.99 -7.72
N TRP A 127 4.14 -23.69 -7.42
CA TRP A 127 5.11 -22.78 -8.03
C TRP A 127 6.38 -22.75 -7.19
N VAL A 128 7.54 -22.86 -7.86
CA VAL A 128 8.86 -22.69 -7.24
C VAL A 128 9.40 -21.33 -7.63
N ILE A 129 9.60 -20.46 -6.64
CA ILE A 129 10.02 -19.08 -6.84
C ILE A 129 11.47 -18.90 -6.40
N ASN A 130 12.29 -18.34 -7.31
CA ASN A 130 13.69 -18.03 -7.07
C ASN A 130 14.00 -16.61 -7.53
N GLY A 131 14.75 -15.86 -6.71
CA GLY A 131 15.17 -14.49 -7.02
C GLY A 131 15.43 -13.62 -5.83
N GLN A 132 15.45 -12.31 -6.09
CA GLN A 132 15.70 -11.30 -5.06
C GLN A 132 14.79 -10.10 -5.28
N LYS A 133 14.17 -9.62 -4.20
CA LYS A 133 13.41 -8.37 -4.16
C LYS A 133 14.08 -7.38 -3.23
N VAL A 134 13.92 -6.09 -3.51
CA VAL A 134 14.51 -5.02 -2.72
C VAL A 134 13.54 -3.85 -2.54
N TRP A 135 13.79 -3.01 -1.57
CA TRP A 135 12.95 -1.85 -1.20
C TRP A 135 11.53 -2.22 -0.76
N THR A 136 11.34 -3.46 -0.29
CA THR A 136 10.03 -3.91 0.18
C THR A 136 9.73 -3.32 1.55
N THR A 137 8.71 -2.47 1.60
CA THR A 137 8.28 -1.78 2.83
C THR A 137 7.71 -2.78 3.82
N LEU A 138 8.22 -2.75 5.07
CA LEU A 138 7.74 -3.51 6.23
C LEU A 138 7.69 -5.04 6.05
N ALA A 139 8.40 -5.62 5.08
CA ALA A 139 8.37 -7.06 4.83
C ALA A 139 8.64 -7.92 6.06
N HIS A 140 9.52 -7.44 6.96
CA HIS A 140 9.93 -8.15 8.19
C HIS A 140 8.79 -8.33 9.23
N VAL A 141 7.66 -7.63 9.06
CA VAL A 141 6.47 -7.73 9.93
C VAL A 141 5.23 -8.19 9.19
N CYS A 142 5.34 -8.44 7.87
CA CYS A 142 4.24 -8.92 7.05
C CYS A 142 4.09 -10.44 7.13
N ASP A 143 2.85 -10.91 7.04
CA ASP A 143 2.51 -12.31 7.00
C ASP A 143 2.50 -12.83 5.55
N TYR A 144 2.05 -12.01 4.60
CA TYR A 144 1.99 -12.33 3.19
C TYR A 144 2.58 -11.22 2.33
N GLY A 145 2.92 -11.56 1.09
CA GLY A 145 3.33 -10.61 0.06
C GLY A 145 2.57 -10.81 -1.24
N VAL A 146 2.44 -9.74 -2.02
CA VAL A 146 2.07 -9.80 -3.44
C VAL A 146 3.34 -9.64 -4.25
N ILE A 147 3.73 -10.69 -4.95
CA ILE A 147 4.98 -10.76 -5.72
C ILE A 147 4.70 -10.88 -7.23
N ILE A 148 5.51 -10.21 -8.04
CA ILE A 148 5.57 -10.47 -9.49
C ILE A 148 6.85 -11.22 -9.83
N ALA A 149 6.70 -12.23 -10.70
CA ALA A 149 7.80 -13.07 -11.14
C ALA A 149 7.67 -13.44 -12.62
N ARG A 150 8.79 -13.81 -13.24
CA ARG A 150 8.89 -14.25 -14.61
C ARG A 150 8.41 -15.70 -14.71
N THR A 151 7.32 -15.93 -15.45
CA THR A 151 6.77 -17.26 -15.73
C THR A 151 7.01 -17.71 -17.16
N ASN A 152 7.30 -16.78 -18.07
CA ASN A 152 7.67 -17.09 -19.44
C ASN A 152 8.82 -16.19 -19.90
N PRO A 153 10.09 -16.67 -19.88
CA PRO A 153 11.26 -15.90 -20.29
C PRO A 153 11.33 -15.64 -21.79
N GLU A 154 10.66 -16.47 -22.63
CA GLU A 154 10.66 -16.34 -24.09
C GLU A 154 9.66 -15.29 -24.59
N ALA A 155 8.71 -14.89 -23.75
CA ALA A 155 7.72 -13.88 -24.12
C ALA A 155 8.32 -12.46 -24.08
N PRO A 156 7.74 -11.48 -24.80
CA PRO A 156 8.06 -10.08 -24.59
C PRO A 156 7.98 -9.71 -23.12
N LYS A 157 8.89 -8.85 -22.64
CA LYS A 157 9.11 -8.65 -21.19
C LYS A 157 7.86 -8.35 -20.36
N HIS A 158 6.85 -7.70 -20.93
CA HIS A 158 5.59 -7.41 -20.25
C HIS A 158 4.59 -8.59 -20.27
N ALA A 159 4.74 -9.51 -21.23
CA ALA A 159 3.79 -10.61 -21.45
C ALA A 159 4.22 -11.93 -20.77
N GLY A 160 5.36 -11.96 -20.11
CA GLY A 160 5.89 -13.17 -19.44
C GLY A 160 5.94 -13.05 -17.92
N ILE A 161 5.18 -12.16 -17.34
CA ILE A 161 5.13 -11.90 -15.89
C ILE A 161 3.81 -12.42 -15.33
N SER A 162 3.84 -13.03 -14.15
CA SER A 162 2.66 -13.39 -13.38
C SER A 162 2.74 -12.82 -11.97
N MET A 163 1.60 -12.68 -11.32
CA MET A 163 1.49 -12.20 -9.95
C MET A 163 1.07 -13.34 -9.03
N PHE A 164 1.63 -13.37 -7.83
CA PHE A 164 1.37 -14.43 -6.86
C PHE A 164 1.18 -13.88 -5.46
N ILE A 165 0.48 -14.64 -4.63
CA ILE A 165 0.48 -14.51 -3.17
C ILE A 165 1.64 -15.36 -2.65
N ILE A 166 2.39 -14.87 -1.68
CA ILE A 166 3.49 -15.60 -1.04
C ILE A 166 3.38 -15.48 0.48
N ASP A 167 3.62 -16.58 1.19
CA ASP A 167 3.79 -16.58 2.65
C ASP A 167 5.20 -16.06 2.98
N MET A 168 5.28 -14.99 3.76
CA MET A 168 6.57 -14.38 4.13
C MET A 168 7.36 -15.21 5.13
N LYS A 169 6.75 -16.28 5.68
CA LYS A 169 7.36 -17.23 6.61
C LYS A 169 7.66 -18.58 5.95
N ALA A 170 7.40 -18.71 4.64
CA ALA A 170 7.66 -19.96 3.91
C ALA A 170 9.16 -20.31 3.93
N PRO A 171 9.51 -21.60 3.94
CA PRO A 171 10.89 -22.06 3.75
C PRO A 171 11.49 -21.44 2.47
N GLY A 172 12.72 -20.93 2.57
CA GLY A 172 13.42 -20.29 1.45
C GLY A 172 13.20 -18.78 1.34
N VAL A 173 12.32 -18.19 2.14
CA VAL A 173 12.18 -16.73 2.25
C VAL A 173 13.14 -16.20 3.31
N GLU A 174 14.12 -15.40 2.91
CA GLU A 174 15.03 -14.71 3.82
C GLU A 174 14.83 -13.20 3.69
N ILE A 175 14.52 -12.53 4.80
CA ILE A 175 14.24 -11.09 4.86
C ILE A 175 15.36 -10.37 5.60
N ARG A 176 15.98 -9.39 4.95
CA ARG A 176 17.06 -8.57 5.53
C ARG A 176 16.65 -7.10 5.55
N PRO A 177 16.41 -6.50 6.73
CA PRO A 177 16.14 -5.08 6.85
C PRO A 177 17.31 -4.22 6.35
N ILE A 178 17.00 -3.19 5.54
CA ILE A 178 17.99 -2.23 5.03
C ILE A 178 18.12 -1.09 6.04
N HIS A 179 19.34 -0.79 6.47
CA HIS A 179 19.62 0.35 7.32
C HIS A 179 19.59 1.65 6.50
N GLN A 180 18.70 2.56 6.86
CA GLN A 180 18.52 3.85 6.21
C GLN A 180 19.40 4.92 6.87
N ILE A 181 19.63 6.02 6.17
CA ILE A 181 20.48 7.13 6.66
C ILE A 181 19.89 7.82 7.90
N ASP A 182 18.59 7.74 8.11
CA ASP A 182 17.88 8.25 9.29
C ASP A 182 17.88 7.28 10.48
N GLY A 183 18.55 6.11 10.34
CA GLY A 183 18.57 5.03 11.32
C GLY A 183 17.37 4.09 11.28
N GLY A 184 16.38 4.36 10.42
CA GLY A 184 15.22 3.52 10.22
C GLY A 184 15.54 2.20 9.50
N ARG A 185 14.58 1.27 9.50
CA ARG A 185 14.67 -0.05 8.85
C ARG A 185 13.34 -0.44 8.21
N HIS A 186 12.68 0.52 7.55
CA HIS A 186 11.37 0.30 6.95
C HIS A 186 11.43 -0.54 5.68
N PHE A 187 12.55 -0.47 4.94
CA PHE A 187 12.74 -1.24 3.72
C PHE A 187 13.51 -2.52 3.96
N ASN A 188 13.26 -3.50 3.12
CA ASN A 188 13.87 -4.81 3.23
C ASN A 188 14.35 -5.29 1.86
N GLU A 189 15.39 -6.08 1.91
CA GLU A 189 15.86 -6.98 0.89
C GLU A 189 15.28 -8.37 1.17
N ILE A 190 14.83 -9.08 0.14
CA ILE A 190 14.22 -10.40 0.28
C ILE A 190 14.88 -11.35 -0.70
N PHE A 191 15.47 -12.41 -0.20
CA PHE A 191 16.04 -13.49 -0.98
C PHE A 191 15.05 -14.66 -1.01
N LEU A 192 14.85 -15.21 -2.19
CA LEU A 192 13.93 -16.32 -2.44
C LEU A 192 14.73 -17.48 -3.03
N THR A 193 14.79 -18.59 -2.29
CA THR A 193 15.51 -19.78 -2.70
C THR A 193 14.56 -20.98 -2.63
N ASP A 194 14.16 -21.48 -3.78
CA ASP A 194 13.22 -22.61 -3.94
C ASP A 194 11.94 -22.47 -3.10
N VAL A 195 11.41 -21.25 -3.03
CA VAL A 195 10.19 -20.97 -2.27
C VAL A 195 9.02 -21.62 -2.99
N ARG A 196 8.34 -22.54 -2.30
CA ARG A 196 7.18 -23.27 -2.82
C ARG A 196 5.88 -22.65 -2.36
N ILE A 197 4.99 -22.38 -3.31
CA ILE A 197 3.64 -21.87 -3.04
C ILE A 197 2.62 -22.72 -3.82
N PRO A 198 1.40 -22.89 -3.29
CA PRO A 198 0.36 -23.63 -4.00
C PRO A 198 0.06 -23.04 -5.38
N LYS A 199 -0.25 -23.87 -6.35
CA LYS A 199 -0.67 -23.43 -7.70
C LYS A 199 -1.85 -22.48 -7.66
N SER A 200 -2.76 -22.67 -6.71
CA SER A 200 -3.93 -21.81 -6.47
C SER A 200 -3.59 -20.41 -5.95
N TRP A 201 -2.33 -20.10 -5.62
CA TRP A 201 -1.89 -18.78 -5.18
C TRP A 201 -1.40 -17.89 -6.33
N LEU A 202 -1.55 -18.33 -7.58
CA LEU A 202 -1.49 -17.45 -8.74
C LEU A 202 -2.62 -16.42 -8.62
N LEU A 203 -2.27 -15.15 -8.54
CA LEU A 203 -3.23 -14.06 -8.43
C LEU A 203 -3.57 -13.52 -9.82
N GLY A 204 -4.81 -13.73 -10.25
CA GLY A 204 -5.27 -13.42 -11.59
C GLY A 204 -4.85 -14.48 -12.63
N GLU A 205 -4.52 -14.06 -13.84
CA GLU A 205 -4.21 -14.94 -14.97
C GLU A 205 -2.71 -15.13 -15.18
N LEU A 206 -2.31 -16.33 -15.60
CA LEU A 206 -0.93 -16.65 -15.94
C LEU A 206 -0.42 -15.75 -17.09
N ASN A 207 0.78 -15.22 -16.94
CA ASN A 207 1.45 -14.33 -17.90
C ASN A 207 0.76 -12.96 -18.10
N ASN A 208 -0.25 -12.64 -17.29
CA ASN A 208 -0.95 -11.34 -17.31
C ASN A 208 -0.59 -10.43 -16.12
N GLY A 209 0.48 -10.77 -15.39
CA GLY A 209 0.92 -10.06 -14.18
C GLY A 209 1.27 -8.60 -14.38
N TRP A 210 1.60 -8.19 -15.61
CA TRP A 210 1.86 -6.79 -15.93
C TRP A 210 0.60 -5.91 -15.75
N ASN A 211 -0.56 -6.39 -16.19
CA ASN A 211 -1.82 -5.67 -16.00
C ASN A 211 -2.18 -5.53 -14.52
N GLN A 212 -1.97 -6.61 -13.75
CA GLN A 212 -2.22 -6.60 -12.30
C GLN A 212 -1.24 -5.67 -11.58
N ALA A 213 0.05 -5.71 -11.96
CA ALA A 213 1.06 -4.81 -11.41
C ALA A 213 0.74 -3.34 -11.72
N THR A 214 0.34 -3.03 -12.94
CA THR A 214 -0.07 -1.68 -13.33
C THR A 214 -1.28 -1.20 -12.53
N ALA A 215 -2.28 -2.06 -12.33
CA ALA A 215 -3.44 -1.75 -11.48
C ALA A 215 -3.01 -1.49 -10.01
N MET A 216 -2.11 -2.31 -9.46
CA MET A 216 -1.57 -2.10 -8.11
C MET A 216 -0.83 -0.77 -7.98
N LEU A 217 -0.02 -0.40 -8.97
CA LEU A 217 0.66 0.91 -9.01
C LEU A 217 -0.33 2.09 -9.12
N MET A 218 -1.49 1.89 -9.75
CA MET A 218 -2.56 2.90 -9.74
C MET A 218 -3.20 3.02 -8.36
N PHE A 219 -3.43 1.92 -7.63
CA PHE A 219 -3.88 1.98 -6.24
C PHE A 219 -2.85 2.67 -5.34
N GLU A 220 -1.57 2.41 -5.54
CA GLU A 220 -0.47 3.10 -4.85
C GLU A 220 -0.53 4.61 -5.03
N ARG A 221 -0.69 5.09 -6.27
CA ARG A 221 -0.83 6.52 -6.56
C ARG A 221 -2.02 7.15 -5.82
N VAL A 222 -3.12 6.43 -5.70
CA VAL A 222 -4.28 6.89 -4.95
C VAL A 222 -4.02 6.85 -3.44
N ALA A 223 -3.46 5.77 -2.92
CA ALA A 223 -3.24 5.58 -1.49
C ALA A 223 -2.18 6.53 -0.92
N ILE A 224 -1.06 6.73 -1.65
CA ILE A 224 0.08 7.53 -1.18
C ILE A 224 0.06 8.96 -1.76
N GLY A 225 -0.35 9.12 -3.02
CA GLY A 225 -0.09 10.34 -3.80
C GLY A 225 -1.14 11.44 -3.73
N THR A 226 -2.42 11.10 -3.65
CA THR A 226 -3.49 12.11 -3.84
C THR A 226 -4.15 12.59 -2.55
N GLY A 227 -3.80 12.02 -1.40
CA GLY A 227 -4.59 12.26 -0.19
C GLY A 227 -6.09 12.07 -0.49
N SER A 228 -6.79 11.37 0.33
CA SER A 228 -8.16 10.92 0.07
C SER A 228 -9.25 12.02 0.13
N SER A 229 -8.88 13.30 0.10
CA SER A 229 -9.85 14.38 0.24
C SER A 229 -10.63 14.62 -1.05
N SER A 230 -11.94 14.67 -0.90
CA SER A 230 -12.89 14.93 -2.00
C SER A 230 -13.00 16.42 -2.35
N GLY A 231 -12.34 17.30 -1.59
CA GLY A 231 -12.40 18.75 -1.73
C GLY A 231 -11.04 19.43 -1.67
N VAL A 232 -11.05 20.74 -1.68
CA VAL A 232 -9.86 21.57 -1.40
C VAL A 232 -9.50 21.44 0.06
N THR A 233 -8.27 21.03 0.36
CA THR A 233 -7.75 20.87 1.73
C THR A 233 -6.50 21.67 1.92
N HIS A 234 -6.34 22.24 3.10
CA HIS A 234 -5.22 23.08 3.50
C HIS A 234 -4.56 22.55 4.78
N VAL A 235 -4.36 21.22 4.86
CA VAL A 235 -3.91 20.55 6.10
C VAL A 235 -2.58 21.11 6.60
N LEU A 236 -1.61 21.33 5.72
CA LEU A 236 -0.31 21.88 6.10
C LEU A 236 -0.42 23.38 6.40
N ALA A 237 -1.09 24.16 5.54
CA ALA A 237 -1.27 25.58 5.72
C ALA A 237 -1.99 25.90 7.03
N ASP A 238 -3.09 25.20 7.35
CA ASP A 238 -3.85 25.39 8.58
C ASP A 238 -2.99 25.08 9.82
N ARG A 239 -2.22 24.00 9.80
CA ARG A 239 -1.29 23.66 10.90
C ARG A 239 -0.21 24.73 11.09
N LEU A 240 0.37 25.24 10.01
CA LEU A 240 1.40 26.29 10.06
C LEU A 240 0.83 27.62 10.52
N ILE A 241 -0.41 27.97 10.13
CA ILE A 241 -1.14 29.13 10.63
C ILE A 241 -1.30 29.05 12.15
N GLU A 242 -1.70 27.89 12.68
CA GLU A 242 -1.83 27.72 14.14
C GLU A 242 -0.47 27.80 14.86
N VAL A 243 0.59 27.29 14.26
CA VAL A 243 1.96 27.47 14.80
C VAL A 243 2.36 28.95 14.80
N ALA A 244 2.10 29.69 13.73
CA ALA A 244 2.40 31.10 13.62
C ALA A 244 1.60 31.94 14.64
N LYS A 245 0.33 31.60 14.89
CA LYS A 245 -0.49 32.22 15.95
C LYS A 245 0.12 31.97 17.32
N ARG A 246 0.44 30.71 17.65
CA ARG A 246 1.04 30.34 18.96
C ARG A 246 2.37 31.04 19.23
N ASN A 247 3.17 31.26 18.17
CA ASN A 247 4.47 31.93 18.27
C ASN A 247 4.38 33.48 18.16
N GLY A 248 3.17 34.07 18.08
CA GLY A 248 2.97 35.51 17.91
C GLY A 248 3.45 36.06 16.57
N LYS A 249 3.68 35.20 15.55
CA LYS A 249 4.23 35.59 14.25
C LYS A 249 3.18 35.76 13.15
N ILE A 250 1.91 35.57 13.47
CA ILE A 250 0.84 35.64 12.46
C ILE A 250 0.71 37.03 11.80
N SER A 251 1.12 38.12 12.51
CA SER A 251 1.10 39.49 12.00
C SER A 251 2.35 39.88 11.21
N ASP A 252 3.40 39.06 11.22
CA ASP A 252 4.63 39.31 10.48
C ASP A 252 4.34 39.17 8.96
N PRO A 253 4.62 40.22 8.14
CA PRO A 253 4.28 40.21 6.72
C PRO A 253 5.02 39.16 5.94
N VAL A 254 6.26 38.81 6.29
CA VAL A 254 7.04 37.77 5.62
C VAL A 254 6.43 36.39 5.90
N VAL A 255 6.13 36.11 7.18
CA VAL A 255 5.48 34.85 7.58
C VAL A 255 4.12 34.70 6.89
N ARG A 256 3.34 35.77 6.83
CA ARG A 256 2.03 35.75 6.13
C ARG A 256 2.17 35.42 4.65
N GLN A 257 3.17 35.99 3.95
CA GLN A 257 3.38 35.68 2.53
C GLN A 257 3.79 34.21 2.32
N GLU A 258 4.66 33.67 3.16
CA GLU A 258 5.06 32.26 3.07
C GLU A 258 3.88 31.31 3.36
N LEU A 259 3.07 31.63 4.37
CA LEU A 259 1.84 30.84 4.64
C LEU A 259 0.86 30.87 3.46
N MET A 260 0.69 32.04 2.81
CA MET A 260 -0.19 32.14 1.64
C MET A 260 0.33 31.41 0.41
N LYS A 261 1.65 31.34 0.21
CA LYS A 261 2.23 30.48 -0.86
C LYS A 261 1.82 29.03 -0.65
N ILE A 262 2.03 28.50 0.55
CA ILE A 262 1.67 27.11 0.89
C ILE A 262 0.16 26.88 0.71
N TYR A 263 -0.66 27.81 1.17
CA TYR A 263 -2.11 27.76 1.01
C TYR A 263 -2.53 27.69 -0.48
N CYS A 264 -1.92 28.52 -1.33
CA CYS A 264 -2.18 28.51 -2.79
C CYS A 264 -1.71 27.22 -3.44
N GLU A 265 -0.55 26.68 -3.03
CA GLU A 265 -0.03 25.40 -3.55
C GLU A 265 -0.94 24.23 -3.20
N GLU A 266 -1.42 24.14 -1.95
CA GLU A 266 -2.39 23.11 -1.54
C GLU A 266 -3.73 23.25 -2.27
N SER A 267 -4.22 24.50 -2.47
CA SER A 267 -5.40 24.78 -3.27
C SER A 267 -5.23 24.27 -4.71
N THR A 268 -4.14 24.63 -5.34
CA THR A 268 -3.82 24.25 -6.73
C THR A 268 -3.74 22.73 -6.87
N LYS A 269 -3.01 22.06 -5.97
CA LYS A 269 -2.93 20.59 -5.93
C LYS A 269 -4.31 19.95 -5.84
N SER A 270 -5.16 20.45 -4.95
CA SER A 270 -6.52 19.92 -4.75
C SER A 270 -7.40 20.12 -5.99
N MET A 271 -7.33 21.29 -6.62
CA MET A 271 -8.08 21.59 -7.85
C MET A 271 -7.64 20.72 -9.03
N VAL A 272 -6.32 20.50 -9.20
CA VAL A 272 -5.80 19.59 -10.23
C VAL A 272 -6.30 18.17 -10.00
N ALA A 273 -6.27 17.67 -8.77
CA ALA A 273 -6.78 16.34 -8.44
C ALA A 273 -8.30 16.21 -8.69
N MET A 274 -9.08 17.27 -8.43
CA MET A 274 -10.52 17.31 -8.75
C MET A 274 -10.76 17.28 -10.26
N ARG A 275 -10.01 18.06 -11.04
CA ARG A 275 -10.08 18.08 -12.50
C ARG A 275 -9.76 16.70 -13.09
N THR A 276 -8.64 16.11 -12.71
CA THR A 276 -8.25 14.77 -13.18
C THR A 276 -9.35 13.72 -12.90
N ARG A 277 -9.95 13.75 -11.71
CA ARG A 277 -11.08 12.85 -11.39
C ARG A 277 -12.31 13.10 -12.26
N ALA A 278 -12.61 14.35 -12.57
CA ALA A 278 -13.73 14.70 -13.46
C ALA A 278 -13.47 14.24 -14.90
N GLU A 279 -12.26 14.42 -15.40
CA GLU A 279 -11.82 13.96 -16.73
C GLU A 279 -11.89 12.42 -16.83
N MET A 280 -11.38 11.69 -15.83
CA MET A 280 -11.50 10.22 -15.78
C MET A 280 -12.96 9.73 -15.78
N LYS A 281 -13.86 10.41 -15.05
CA LYS A 281 -15.29 10.09 -15.07
C LYS A 281 -15.95 10.36 -16.43
N ALA A 282 -15.42 11.31 -17.17
CA ALA A 282 -15.90 11.66 -18.52
C ALA A 282 -15.25 10.80 -19.63
N GLY A 283 -14.41 9.81 -19.27
CA GLY A 283 -13.73 8.94 -20.22
C GLY A 283 -12.61 9.62 -21.01
N LYS A 284 -12.02 10.68 -20.42
CA LYS A 284 -10.89 11.44 -21.01
C LYS A 284 -9.59 11.07 -20.34
#